data_91bec9e01ad1c561f9cbe6bf652e8bcc
#
_entry.id   91bec9e01ad1c561f9cbe6bf652e8bcc
#
_cell.length_a   1.000
_cell.length_b   1.000
_cell.length_c   1.000
_cell.angle_alpha   90.00
_cell.angle_beta   90.00
_cell.angle_gamma   90.00
#
_symmetry.space_group_name_H-M   'P 1'
#
loop_
_entity.id
_entity.type
_entity.pdbx_description
1 polymer ?
#
loop_
_entity_poly.entity_id
_entity_poly.type
_entity_poly.pdbx_seq_one_letter_code
_entity_poly.pdbx_strand_id
1 'polypeptide(L)'
;EVLAGILETIDGATAWVWHPINETTLTGCGHAFVSSIYQKRLWISSTSASESLYYIPLPTGYGNITTDANRDFLTGTLFITPWLHANFKSTTKAFPALELTMGHTYNASRYITVDYEKLGDSSWTTIGNYTGSATSMTQSRFIPADASSNNPKSTMFRLRFTFVTNDVTITPILLSYYLKGILYPTQRQIIACKVRCADEILLKDGTVDPSGADVIIATLDEARVATWPVTIYNTLGETQTVKFLPLSGNIPRYTLTKVESGRKEQREYNCLMQIIPLS
;
A
#
# COMPACT_ATOMS: atom_id res chain seq x y z
N GLU A 1 -2.33 -21.68 -19.75
CA GLU A 1 -3.43 -20.76 -19.44
C GLU A 1 -4.11 -20.33 -20.75
N VAL A 2 -5.45 -20.31 -20.75
CA VAL A 2 -6.24 -19.82 -21.89
C VAL A 2 -6.96 -18.56 -21.43
N LEU A 3 -6.74 -17.48 -22.16
CA LEU A 3 -7.37 -16.17 -21.90
C LEU A 3 -8.38 -15.85 -22.99
N ALA A 4 -9.52 -15.32 -22.61
CA ALA A 4 -10.47 -14.67 -23.53
C ALA A 4 -10.32 -13.16 -23.45
N GLY A 5 -10.12 -12.52 -24.60
CA GLY A 5 -10.12 -11.07 -24.71
C GLY A 5 -11.51 -10.55 -25.05
N ILE A 6 -11.96 -9.53 -24.34
CA ILE A 6 -13.20 -8.79 -24.62
C ILE A 6 -12.85 -7.33 -24.85
N LEU A 7 -13.55 -6.72 -25.76
CA LEU A 7 -13.49 -5.29 -25.94
C LEU A 7 -14.55 -4.63 -25.04
N GLU A 8 -14.12 -4.01 -23.96
CA GLU A 8 -14.99 -3.32 -23.02
C GLU A 8 -14.73 -1.81 -23.01
N THR A 9 -15.77 -1.04 -22.74
CA THR A 9 -15.64 0.41 -22.53
C THR A 9 -15.57 0.69 -21.02
N ILE A 10 -14.40 1.08 -20.56
CA ILE A 10 -14.15 1.44 -19.16
C ILE A 10 -13.82 2.93 -19.13
N ASP A 11 -14.56 3.69 -18.33
CA ASP A 11 -14.39 5.16 -18.19
C ASP A 11 -14.38 5.92 -19.53
N GLY A 12 -15.19 5.45 -20.49
CA GLY A 12 -15.28 6.05 -21.83
C GLY A 12 -14.17 5.68 -22.81
N ALA A 13 -13.19 4.89 -22.38
CA ALA A 13 -12.15 4.34 -23.24
C ALA A 13 -12.41 2.87 -23.54
N THR A 14 -12.34 2.48 -24.82
CA THR A 14 -12.49 1.09 -25.22
C THR A 14 -11.14 0.37 -25.14
N ALA A 15 -11.06 -0.69 -24.37
CA ALA A 15 -9.85 -1.47 -24.17
C ALA A 15 -10.13 -2.99 -24.20
N TRP A 16 -9.11 -3.76 -24.58
CA TRP A 16 -9.17 -5.21 -24.44
C TRP A 16 -8.99 -5.60 -22.97
N VAL A 17 -10.00 -6.31 -22.43
CA VAL A 17 -9.96 -6.91 -21.09
C VAL A 17 -9.79 -8.41 -21.26
N TRP A 18 -8.81 -9.00 -20.56
CA TRP A 18 -8.46 -10.40 -20.67
C TRP A 18 -8.94 -11.16 -19.45
N HIS A 19 -9.74 -12.21 -19.69
CA HIS A 19 -10.27 -13.06 -18.66
C HIS A 19 -9.66 -14.46 -18.76
N PRO A 20 -9.10 -15.03 -17.69
CA PRO A 20 -8.68 -16.41 -17.70
C PRO A 20 -9.90 -17.35 -17.84
N ILE A 21 -9.87 -18.26 -18.80
CA ILE A 21 -10.91 -19.23 -19.02
C ILE A 21 -10.51 -20.57 -18.41
N ASN A 22 -9.27 -20.96 -18.57
CA ASN A 22 -8.78 -22.25 -18.13
C ASN A 22 -7.28 -22.21 -17.88
N GLU A 23 -6.83 -22.94 -16.86
CA GLU A 23 -5.44 -23.28 -16.64
C GLU A 23 -5.25 -24.74 -17.04
N THR A 24 -4.55 -24.98 -18.13
CA THR A 24 -4.31 -26.33 -18.62
C THR A 24 -2.93 -26.82 -18.20
N THR A 25 -2.83 -28.10 -17.92
CA THR A 25 -1.54 -28.80 -17.69
C THR A 25 -0.88 -29.24 -18.98
N LEU A 26 -1.38 -28.78 -20.13
CA LEU A 26 -0.83 -29.16 -21.44
C LEU A 26 0.61 -28.71 -21.58
N THR A 27 1.47 -29.62 -22.03
CA THR A 27 2.91 -29.37 -22.21
C THR A 27 3.20 -28.39 -23.37
N GLY A 28 2.20 -28.11 -24.21
CA GLY A 28 2.27 -27.12 -25.29
C GLY A 28 0.99 -27.12 -26.10
N CYS A 29 0.71 -25.96 -26.72
CA CYS A 29 -0.42 -25.82 -27.62
C CYS A 29 0.07 -25.83 -29.07
N GLY A 30 -0.33 -26.85 -29.85
CA GLY A 30 0.00 -26.91 -31.27
C GLY A 30 -0.92 -25.99 -32.10
N HIS A 31 -2.21 -26.19 -31.97
CA HIS A 31 -3.23 -25.43 -32.67
C HIS A 31 -4.44 -25.22 -31.78
N ALA A 32 -5.11 -24.09 -31.95
CA ALA A 32 -6.39 -23.80 -31.31
C ALA A 32 -7.38 -23.28 -32.35
N PHE A 33 -8.63 -23.75 -32.29
CA PHE A 33 -9.68 -23.25 -33.18
C PHE A 33 -11.04 -23.29 -32.46
N VAL A 34 -11.94 -22.41 -32.85
CA VAL A 34 -13.31 -22.35 -32.32
C VAL A 34 -14.24 -23.01 -33.32
N SER A 35 -15.04 -23.98 -32.85
CA SER A 35 -16.13 -24.59 -33.58
C SER A 35 -17.46 -24.18 -32.95
N SER A 36 -18.46 -23.87 -33.77
CA SER A 36 -19.80 -23.53 -33.33
C SER A 36 -20.85 -24.63 -33.67
N ILE A 37 -20.39 -25.80 -34.12
CA ILE A 37 -21.25 -26.94 -34.40
C ILE A 37 -21.75 -27.52 -33.07
N TYR A 38 -23.08 -27.59 -32.87
CA TYR A 38 -23.80 -28.00 -31.67
C TYR A 38 -23.61 -27.03 -30.47
N GLN A 39 -22.43 -26.90 -29.99
CA GLN A 39 -22.00 -26.02 -28.91
C GLN A 39 -20.74 -25.30 -29.34
N LYS A 40 -20.62 -24.05 -28.92
CA LYS A 40 -19.41 -23.27 -29.15
C LYS A 40 -18.27 -23.86 -28.30
N ARG A 41 -17.23 -24.34 -28.92
CA ARG A 41 -16.10 -25.00 -28.25
C ARG A 41 -14.78 -24.43 -28.76
N LEU A 42 -13.86 -24.17 -27.86
CA LEU A 42 -12.46 -23.95 -28.20
C LEU A 42 -11.75 -25.31 -28.18
N TRP A 43 -11.30 -25.77 -29.32
CA TRP A 43 -10.50 -26.96 -29.45
C TRP A 43 -9.03 -26.62 -29.36
N ILE A 44 -8.27 -27.43 -28.66
CA ILE A 44 -6.84 -27.26 -28.44
C ILE A 44 -6.15 -28.57 -28.69
N SER A 45 -5.18 -28.60 -29.61
CA SER A 45 -4.31 -29.74 -29.78
C SER A 45 -3.03 -29.57 -28.97
N SER A 46 -2.56 -30.64 -28.31
CA SER A 46 -1.24 -30.65 -27.69
C SER A 46 -0.13 -30.84 -28.73
N THR A 47 1.07 -30.37 -28.42
CA THR A 47 2.28 -30.66 -29.20
C THR A 47 2.90 -31.99 -28.80
N SER A 48 2.47 -32.61 -27.72
CA SER A 48 2.93 -33.92 -27.26
C SER A 48 2.26 -35.03 -28.03
N ALA A 49 3.05 -35.99 -28.53
CA ALA A 49 2.53 -37.12 -29.29
C ALA A 49 1.67 -38.08 -28.44
N SER A 50 1.72 -37.98 -27.14
CA SER A 50 0.93 -38.81 -26.19
C SER A 50 -0.36 -38.13 -25.72
N GLU A 51 -0.62 -36.90 -26.13
CA GLU A 51 -1.77 -36.14 -25.66
C GLU A 51 -2.87 -36.03 -26.73
N SER A 52 -4.10 -36.07 -26.24
CA SER A 52 -5.31 -36.04 -27.08
C SER A 52 -5.71 -34.62 -27.47
N LEU A 53 -6.72 -34.50 -28.32
CA LEU A 53 -7.40 -33.28 -28.63
C LEU A 53 -8.33 -32.91 -27.46
N TYR A 54 -8.17 -31.72 -26.93
CA TYR A 54 -8.97 -31.18 -25.82
C TYR A 54 -9.96 -30.15 -26.31
N TYR A 55 -11.04 -29.95 -25.59
CA TYR A 55 -11.91 -28.84 -25.85
C TYR A 55 -12.40 -28.15 -24.56
N ILE A 56 -12.64 -26.88 -24.67
CA ILE A 56 -13.24 -26.04 -23.62
C ILE A 56 -14.61 -25.56 -24.15
N PRO A 57 -15.72 -25.82 -23.45
CA PRO A 57 -16.99 -25.25 -23.83
C PRO A 57 -16.95 -23.74 -23.65
N LEU A 58 -17.38 -23.01 -24.68
CA LEU A 58 -17.50 -21.57 -24.64
C LEU A 58 -18.98 -21.20 -24.52
N PRO A 59 -19.38 -20.35 -23.58
CA PRO A 59 -20.77 -19.91 -23.48
C PRO A 59 -21.18 -19.14 -24.73
N THR A 60 -22.43 -19.28 -25.13
CA THR A 60 -23.02 -18.65 -26.35
C THR A 60 -23.22 -17.15 -26.22
N GLY A 61 -23.16 -16.63 -24.98
CA GLY A 61 -23.13 -15.21 -24.64
C GLY A 61 -22.07 -14.94 -23.59
N TYR A 62 -21.61 -13.73 -23.55
CA TYR A 62 -20.76 -13.27 -22.46
C TYR A 62 -21.61 -13.21 -21.21
N GLY A 63 -21.76 -14.31 -20.58
CA GLY A 63 -22.62 -14.48 -19.45
C GLY A 63 -21.98 -15.34 -18.39
N ASN A 64 -22.74 -15.60 -17.38
CA ASN A 64 -22.37 -16.46 -16.30
C ASN A 64 -22.09 -17.87 -16.85
N ILE A 65 -20.81 -18.24 -16.96
CA ILE A 65 -20.36 -19.55 -17.38
C ILE A 65 -20.81 -20.68 -16.42
N THR A 66 -21.34 -20.33 -15.24
CA THR A 66 -21.89 -21.28 -14.29
C THR A 66 -23.22 -21.90 -14.79
N THR A 67 -23.82 -21.39 -15.85
CA THR A 67 -25.06 -21.92 -16.44
C THR A 67 -24.85 -23.03 -17.48
N ASP A 68 -23.59 -23.33 -17.84
CA ASP A 68 -23.29 -24.44 -18.76
C ASP A 68 -23.27 -25.77 -18.01
N ALA A 69 -24.23 -26.66 -18.35
CA ALA A 69 -24.39 -27.96 -17.70
C ALA A 69 -23.21 -28.94 -17.94
N ASN A 70 -22.35 -28.67 -18.94
CA ASN A 70 -21.19 -29.53 -19.27
C ASN A 70 -19.88 -28.96 -18.73
N ARG A 71 -19.93 -28.05 -17.80
CA ARG A 71 -18.77 -27.38 -17.26
C ARG A 71 -18.44 -27.91 -15.88
N ASP A 72 -17.21 -28.37 -15.73
CA ASP A 72 -16.66 -28.74 -14.44
C ASP A 72 -15.73 -27.62 -13.92
N PHE A 73 -15.80 -27.35 -12.63
CA PHE A 73 -14.93 -26.41 -11.96
C PHE A 73 -13.76 -27.14 -11.29
N LEU A 74 -12.58 -26.64 -11.54
CA LEU A 74 -11.38 -27.17 -10.91
C LEU A 74 -11.20 -26.57 -9.52
N THR A 75 -11.11 -27.42 -8.50
CA THR A 75 -10.77 -26.99 -7.14
C THR A 75 -9.29 -26.56 -7.05
N GLY A 76 -8.99 -25.57 -6.20
CA GLY A 76 -7.63 -25.07 -6.03
C GLY A 76 -7.19 -24.04 -7.07
N THR A 77 -8.09 -23.59 -7.94
CA THR A 77 -7.81 -22.50 -8.89
C THR A 77 -7.38 -21.23 -8.17
N LEU A 78 -6.35 -20.57 -8.68
CA LEU A 78 -5.74 -19.41 -8.06
C LEU A 78 -6.08 -18.11 -8.82
N PHE A 79 -6.32 -17.05 -8.07
CA PHE A 79 -6.32 -15.68 -8.57
C PHE A 79 -5.39 -14.83 -7.71
N ILE A 80 -4.38 -14.21 -8.31
CA ILE A 80 -3.42 -13.35 -7.62
C ILE A 80 -3.60 -11.92 -8.11
N THR A 81 -3.79 -10.99 -7.18
CA THR A 81 -3.89 -9.57 -7.51
C THR A 81 -2.52 -9.01 -7.93
N PRO A 82 -2.50 -7.92 -8.71
CA PRO A 82 -1.30 -7.10 -8.81
C PRO A 82 -0.92 -6.54 -7.43
N TRP A 83 0.27 -5.91 -7.34
CA TRP A 83 0.71 -5.23 -6.14
C TRP A 83 -0.17 -4.01 -5.84
N LEU A 84 -0.90 -4.07 -4.73
CA LEU A 84 -1.81 -3.02 -4.26
C LEU A 84 -1.02 -1.99 -3.46
N HIS A 85 -1.04 -0.74 -3.89
CA HIS A 85 -0.30 0.36 -3.25
C HIS A 85 -1.17 1.59 -2.98
N ALA A 86 -2.43 1.62 -3.43
CA ALA A 86 -3.40 2.71 -3.22
C ALA A 86 -2.81 4.10 -3.55
N ASN A 87 -2.07 4.21 -4.65
CA ASN A 87 -1.34 5.40 -5.13
C ASN A 87 -0.20 5.92 -4.23
N PHE A 88 0.10 5.24 -3.12
CA PHE A 88 1.18 5.59 -2.19
C PHE A 88 2.28 4.52 -2.22
N LYS A 89 3.03 4.42 -3.33
CA LYS A 89 4.02 3.36 -3.56
C LYS A 89 5.15 3.34 -2.53
N SER A 90 5.60 4.51 -2.07
CA SER A 90 6.74 4.65 -1.15
C SER A 90 6.33 4.75 0.32
N THR A 91 5.04 4.88 0.62
CA THR A 91 4.58 5.06 2.00
C THR A 91 4.13 3.74 2.58
N THR A 92 4.63 3.42 3.77
CA THR A 92 4.20 2.24 4.53
C THR A 92 2.73 2.36 4.92
N LYS A 93 1.99 1.28 4.73
CA LYS A 93 0.58 1.14 5.12
C LYS A 93 0.43 -0.06 6.03
N ALA A 94 -0.46 0.05 7.01
CA ALA A 94 -0.97 -1.10 7.77
C ALA A 94 -2.25 -1.60 7.10
N PHE A 95 -2.40 -2.91 6.97
CA PHE A 95 -3.56 -3.56 6.38
C PHE A 95 -4.28 -4.40 7.46
N PRO A 96 -5.21 -3.79 8.21
CA PRO A 96 -5.82 -4.46 9.38
C PRO A 96 -6.85 -5.52 9.01
N ALA A 97 -7.56 -5.35 7.90
CA ALA A 97 -8.66 -6.25 7.58
C ALA A 97 -8.91 -6.36 6.07
N LEU A 98 -9.43 -7.49 5.68
CA LEU A 98 -9.93 -7.80 4.34
C LEU A 98 -11.38 -8.23 4.43
N GLU A 99 -12.23 -7.66 3.58
CA GLU A 99 -13.63 -8.00 3.42
C GLU A 99 -13.88 -8.56 2.04
N LEU A 100 -14.59 -9.68 1.95
CA LEU A 100 -15.01 -10.28 0.70
C LEU A 100 -16.53 -10.24 0.58
N THR A 101 -17.04 -9.91 -0.61
CA THR A 101 -18.43 -10.12 -1.01
C THR A 101 -18.49 -11.29 -1.97
N MET A 102 -19.26 -12.30 -1.62
CA MET A 102 -19.35 -13.56 -2.33
C MET A 102 -20.65 -13.66 -3.12
N GLY A 103 -20.65 -14.40 -4.22
CA GLY A 103 -21.81 -14.52 -5.12
C GLY A 103 -22.89 -15.48 -4.63
N HIS A 104 -22.56 -16.37 -3.70
CA HIS A 104 -23.52 -17.26 -3.07
C HIS A 104 -23.01 -17.82 -1.74
N THR A 105 -23.88 -18.53 -1.00
CA THR A 105 -23.52 -19.11 0.29
C THR A 105 -22.58 -20.29 0.15
N TYR A 106 -21.53 -20.30 0.95
CA TYR A 106 -20.53 -21.35 0.99
C TYR A 106 -20.65 -22.15 2.29
N ASN A 107 -19.95 -23.26 2.34
CA ASN A 107 -19.87 -24.13 3.51
C ASN A 107 -18.42 -24.56 3.75
N ALA A 108 -18.20 -25.47 4.69
CA ALA A 108 -16.88 -25.97 5.02
C ALA A 108 -16.15 -26.66 3.83
N SER A 109 -16.88 -27.06 2.79
CA SER A 109 -16.31 -27.72 1.62
C SER A 109 -16.27 -26.84 0.37
N ARG A 110 -16.88 -25.66 0.43
CA ARG A 110 -16.90 -24.66 -0.66
C ARG A 110 -16.63 -23.29 -0.09
N TYR A 111 -15.44 -22.79 -0.34
CA TYR A 111 -14.97 -21.53 0.27
C TYR A 111 -13.84 -20.91 -0.56
N ILE A 112 -13.48 -19.70 -0.22
CA ILE A 112 -12.32 -19.02 -0.77
C ILE A 112 -11.28 -18.91 0.35
N THR A 113 -10.11 -19.51 0.16
CA THR A 113 -8.94 -19.24 1.00
C THR A 113 -8.23 -18.00 0.51
N VAL A 114 -7.87 -17.12 1.42
CA VAL A 114 -7.10 -15.93 1.05
C VAL A 114 -5.80 -15.89 1.82
N ASP A 115 -4.73 -15.67 1.06
CA ASP A 115 -3.39 -15.43 1.56
C ASP A 115 -2.94 -14.03 1.16
N TYR A 116 -1.99 -13.49 1.89
CA TYR A 116 -1.33 -12.24 1.55
C TYR A 116 0.18 -12.39 1.47
N GLU A 117 0.81 -11.49 0.74
CA GLU A 117 2.24 -11.30 0.68
C GLU A 117 2.57 -9.82 0.71
N LYS A 118 3.56 -9.43 1.50
CA LYS A 118 4.11 -8.07 1.54
C LYS A 118 5.27 -7.95 0.57
N LEU A 119 5.51 -6.76 0.07
CA LEU A 119 6.70 -6.53 -0.76
C LEU A 119 7.98 -6.88 0.02
N GLY A 120 8.77 -7.76 -0.54
CA GLY A 120 10.00 -8.28 0.05
C GLY A 120 9.84 -9.60 0.82
N ASP A 121 8.62 -10.06 1.07
CA ASP A 121 8.41 -11.41 1.60
C ASP A 121 8.71 -12.46 0.52
N SER A 122 9.14 -13.65 0.95
CA SER A 122 9.36 -14.80 0.08
C SER A 122 8.28 -15.89 0.23
N SER A 123 7.27 -15.61 1.05
CA SER A 123 6.22 -16.58 1.38
C SER A 123 4.86 -15.89 1.58
N TRP A 124 3.81 -16.68 1.34
CA TRP A 124 2.44 -16.29 1.58
C TRP A 124 2.02 -16.56 3.02
N THR A 125 1.26 -15.64 3.60
CA THR A 125 0.66 -15.80 4.93
C THR A 125 -0.85 -15.91 4.78
N THR A 126 -1.44 -16.96 5.36
CA THR A 126 -2.88 -17.21 5.24
C THR A 126 -3.69 -16.28 6.14
N ILE A 127 -4.65 -15.57 5.55
CA ILE A 127 -5.66 -14.79 6.29
C ILE A 127 -6.74 -15.73 6.83
N GLY A 128 -7.20 -16.66 6.00
CA GLY A 128 -8.17 -17.68 6.38
C GLY A 128 -9.17 -18.02 5.28
N ASN A 129 -10.10 -18.90 5.64
CA ASN A 129 -11.15 -19.38 4.75
C ASN A 129 -12.41 -18.51 4.88
N TYR A 130 -12.88 -18.00 3.76
CA TYR A 130 -14.12 -17.25 3.66
C TYR A 130 -15.24 -18.19 3.23
N THR A 131 -16.06 -18.58 4.18
CA THR A 131 -17.12 -19.57 3.99
C THR A 131 -18.48 -18.94 3.78
N GLY A 132 -18.65 -17.66 4.11
CA GLY A 132 -19.94 -17.00 4.07
C GLY A 132 -20.98 -17.66 5.00
N SER A 133 -22.19 -17.16 4.97
CA SER A 133 -23.33 -17.79 5.64
C SER A 133 -24.62 -17.53 4.84
N ALA A 134 -25.68 -18.29 5.12
CA ALA A 134 -26.96 -18.09 4.49
C ALA A 134 -27.56 -16.69 4.72
N THR A 135 -27.13 -16.01 5.76
CA THR A 135 -27.61 -14.67 6.14
C THR A 135 -26.69 -13.53 5.71
N SER A 136 -25.45 -13.83 5.32
CA SER A 136 -24.51 -12.79 4.89
C SER A 136 -23.54 -13.32 3.83
N MET A 137 -23.59 -12.70 2.68
CA MET A 137 -22.64 -12.95 1.58
C MET A 137 -21.34 -12.14 1.74
N THR A 138 -21.30 -11.21 2.68
CA THR A 138 -20.12 -10.40 2.99
C THR A 138 -19.49 -10.89 4.27
N GLN A 139 -18.19 -11.16 4.24
CA GLN A 139 -17.43 -11.60 5.39
C GLN A 139 -16.15 -10.78 5.50
N SER A 140 -15.91 -10.23 6.70
CA SER A 140 -14.68 -9.50 7.04
C SER A 140 -13.81 -10.33 7.97
N ARG A 141 -12.49 -10.30 7.74
CA ARG A 141 -11.49 -10.91 8.61
C ARG A 141 -10.37 -9.94 8.91
N PHE A 142 -9.84 -10.01 10.13
CA PHE A 142 -8.58 -9.36 10.45
C PHE A 142 -7.43 -10.09 9.75
N ILE A 143 -6.49 -9.31 9.21
CA ILE A 143 -5.29 -9.87 8.63
C ILE A 143 -4.33 -10.22 9.77
N PRO A 144 -3.91 -11.48 9.91
CA PRO A 144 -3.05 -11.90 10.99
C PRO A 144 -1.64 -11.30 10.84
N ALA A 145 -0.91 -11.26 11.94
CA ALA A 145 0.52 -10.99 11.89
C ALA A 145 1.23 -12.08 11.08
N ASP A 146 2.36 -11.71 10.49
CA ASP A 146 3.22 -12.67 9.78
C ASP A 146 3.86 -13.70 10.73
N ALA A 147 4.61 -14.65 10.17
CA ALA A 147 5.29 -15.68 10.95
C ALA A 147 6.30 -15.11 11.98
N SER A 148 6.73 -13.86 11.82
CA SER A 148 7.61 -13.15 12.75
C SER A 148 6.84 -12.29 13.76
N SER A 149 5.53 -12.47 13.87
CA SER A 149 4.62 -11.70 14.74
C SER A 149 4.54 -10.21 14.41
N ASN A 150 4.93 -9.82 13.20
CA ASN A 150 4.81 -8.44 12.76
C ASN A 150 3.42 -8.17 12.20
N ASN A 151 2.86 -7.03 12.57
CA ASN A 151 1.62 -6.56 11.93
C ASN A 151 1.80 -6.45 10.41
N PRO A 152 0.76 -6.66 9.62
CA PRO A 152 0.81 -6.59 8.16
C PRO A 152 1.01 -5.15 7.67
N LYS A 153 2.26 -4.67 7.76
CA LYS A 153 2.70 -3.35 7.32
C LYS A 153 3.63 -3.50 6.11
N SER A 154 3.35 -2.77 5.04
CA SER A 154 4.20 -2.74 3.85
C SER A 154 3.92 -1.51 2.99
N THR A 155 4.80 -1.21 2.07
CA THR A 155 4.55 -0.23 1.01
C THR A 155 3.60 -0.78 -0.06
N MET A 156 3.69 -2.07 -0.34
CA MET A 156 2.83 -2.78 -1.28
C MET A 156 2.42 -4.14 -0.70
N PHE A 157 1.26 -4.59 -1.16
CA PHE A 157 0.59 -5.77 -0.66
C PHE A 157 -0.09 -6.47 -1.83
N ARG A 158 -0.07 -7.80 -1.90
CA ARG A 158 -0.85 -8.55 -2.87
C ARG A 158 -1.60 -9.69 -2.20
N LEU A 159 -2.70 -10.08 -2.82
CA LEU A 159 -3.59 -11.12 -2.32
C LEU A 159 -3.58 -12.29 -3.29
N ARG A 160 -3.69 -13.48 -2.73
CA ARG A 160 -3.93 -14.72 -3.46
C ARG A 160 -5.24 -15.32 -2.98
N PHE A 161 -6.15 -15.52 -3.90
CA PHE A 161 -7.43 -16.18 -3.67
C PHE A 161 -7.36 -17.59 -4.22
N THR A 162 -7.66 -18.58 -3.41
CA THR A 162 -7.75 -19.98 -3.80
C THR A 162 -9.21 -20.42 -3.70
N PHE A 163 -9.78 -20.81 -4.82
CA PHE A 163 -11.17 -21.26 -4.90
C PHE A 163 -11.26 -22.75 -4.63
N VAL A 164 -11.92 -23.13 -3.55
CA VAL A 164 -12.05 -24.52 -3.12
C VAL A 164 -13.50 -24.99 -3.27
N THR A 165 -13.69 -26.09 -3.97
CA THR A 165 -14.97 -26.76 -4.10
C THR A 165 -14.82 -28.25 -4.00
N ASN A 166 -15.80 -28.93 -3.42
CA ASN A 166 -15.94 -30.38 -3.41
C ASN A 166 -16.97 -30.89 -4.45
N ASP A 167 -17.52 -29.97 -5.25
CA ASP A 167 -18.53 -30.25 -6.25
C ASP A 167 -18.12 -29.57 -7.55
N VAL A 168 -17.78 -30.36 -8.55
CA VAL A 168 -17.30 -29.85 -9.84
C VAL A 168 -18.34 -29.01 -10.60
N THR A 169 -19.62 -29.14 -10.23
CA THR A 169 -20.70 -28.37 -10.86
C THR A 169 -20.94 -27.02 -10.22
N ILE A 170 -20.33 -26.74 -9.05
CA ILE A 170 -20.53 -25.51 -8.29
C ILE A 170 -19.19 -24.91 -7.92
N THR A 171 -19.00 -23.65 -8.27
CA THR A 171 -17.77 -22.90 -7.92
C THR A 171 -18.06 -21.81 -6.89
N PRO A 172 -17.11 -21.49 -6.01
CA PRO A 172 -17.11 -20.24 -5.29
C PRO A 172 -17.10 -19.04 -6.25
N ILE A 173 -17.85 -18.01 -5.94
CA ILE A 173 -17.94 -16.78 -6.73
C ILE A 173 -17.49 -15.60 -5.87
N LEU A 174 -16.41 -14.95 -6.26
CA LEU A 174 -15.93 -13.70 -5.68
C LEU A 174 -16.56 -12.55 -6.48
N LEU A 175 -17.42 -11.74 -5.85
CA LEU A 175 -18.00 -10.55 -6.48
C LEU A 175 -17.09 -9.33 -6.30
N SER A 176 -16.61 -9.13 -5.07
CA SER A 176 -15.71 -8.03 -4.78
C SER A 176 -14.85 -8.31 -3.55
N TYR A 177 -13.77 -7.58 -3.42
CA TYR A 177 -12.98 -7.55 -2.20
C TYR A 177 -12.67 -6.10 -1.81
N TYR A 178 -12.62 -5.86 -0.51
CA TYR A 178 -12.27 -4.56 0.06
C TYR A 178 -11.14 -4.72 1.07
N LEU A 179 -9.94 -4.28 0.68
CA LEU A 179 -8.76 -4.29 1.53
C LEU A 179 -8.68 -2.97 2.30
N LYS A 180 -8.84 -3.02 3.62
CA LYS A 180 -8.69 -1.85 4.48
C LYS A 180 -7.21 -1.52 4.62
N GLY A 181 -6.83 -0.30 4.30
CA GLY A 181 -5.47 0.20 4.43
C GLY A 181 -5.43 1.48 5.23
N ILE A 182 -4.51 1.56 6.19
CA ILE A 182 -4.25 2.76 6.98
C ILE A 182 -2.85 3.23 6.66
N LEU A 183 -2.70 4.48 6.23
CA LEU A 183 -1.39 5.08 6.05
C LEU A 183 -0.65 5.10 7.38
N TYR A 184 0.57 4.61 7.35
CA TYR A 184 1.46 4.58 8.49
C TYR A 184 2.69 5.43 8.17
N PRO A 185 2.54 6.78 8.15
CA PRO A 185 3.68 7.64 7.87
C PRO A 185 4.72 7.49 8.96
N THR A 186 5.98 7.57 8.60
CA THR A 186 7.05 7.69 9.58
C THR A 186 6.72 8.86 10.50
N GLN A 187 6.64 8.63 11.80
CA GLN A 187 6.40 9.69 12.76
C GLN A 187 7.55 10.70 12.64
N ARG A 188 7.21 11.91 12.27
CA ARG A 188 8.16 13.03 12.29
C ARG A 188 7.88 13.84 13.54
N GLN A 189 8.87 13.93 14.38
CA GLN A 189 8.81 14.78 15.56
C GLN A 189 8.98 16.24 15.10
N ILE A 190 8.06 17.12 15.49
CA ILE A 190 8.23 18.56 15.33
C ILE A 190 8.70 19.08 16.68
N ILE A 191 9.86 19.69 16.69
CA ILE A 191 10.42 20.31 17.90
C ILE A 191 10.16 21.81 17.81
N ALA A 192 9.42 22.35 18.77
CA ALA A 192 9.29 23.78 18.96
C ALA A 192 10.25 24.22 20.06
N CYS A 193 11.14 25.15 19.77
CA CYS A 193 12.09 25.66 20.72
C CYS A 193 12.15 27.17 20.70
N LYS A 194 12.55 27.74 21.84
CA LYS A 194 12.92 29.15 21.95
C LYS A 194 14.45 29.24 21.99
N VAL A 195 15.01 30.06 21.11
CA VAL A 195 16.43 30.37 21.10
C VAL A 195 16.62 31.78 21.65
N ARG A 196 17.48 31.91 22.60
CA ARG A 196 17.89 33.20 23.15
C ARG A 196 18.94 33.81 22.25
N CYS A 197 18.67 35.02 21.77
CA CYS A 197 19.62 35.80 20.99
C CYS A 197 19.94 37.06 21.80
N ALA A 198 21.17 37.20 22.28
CA ALA A 198 21.59 38.28 23.11
C ALA A 198 22.96 38.81 22.69
N ASP A 199 23.25 40.08 23.06
CA ASP A 199 24.53 40.69 22.74
C ASP A 199 25.70 40.07 23.52
N GLU A 200 25.42 39.47 24.66
CA GLU A 200 26.43 38.73 25.46
C GLU A 200 25.86 37.39 25.89
N ILE A 201 26.27 36.32 25.21
CA ILE A 201 25.91 34.94 25.56
C ILE A 201 27.13 34.26 26.16
N LEU A 202 27.01 33.82 27.42
CA LEU A 202 28.04 32.99 28.05
C LEU A 202 27.97 31.58 27.45
N LEU A 203 29.04 31.17 26.78
CA LEU A 203 29.17 29.83 26.22
C LEU A 203 29.50 28.81 27.33
N LYS A 204 29.29 27.53 27.01
CA LYS A 204 29.48 26.41 27.97
C LYS A 204 30.94 26.30 28.49
N ASP A 205 31.90 26.79 27.75
CA ASP A 205 33.31 26.85 28.10
C ASP A 205 33.69 28.07 28.97
N GLY A 206 32.70 28.93 29.31
CA GLY A 206 32.91 30.14 30.11
C GLY A 206 33.34 31.37 29.31
N THR A 207 33.46 31.25 28.00
CA THR A 207 33.72 32.41 27.13
C THR A 207 32.43 33.13 26.75
N VAL A 208 32.53 34.39 26.35
CA VAL A 208 31.40 35.18 25.85
C VAL A 208 31.40 35.12 24.33
N ASP A 209 30.25 34.82 23.75
CA ASP A 209 30.07 34.86 22.30
C ASP A 209 30.20 36.32 21.82
N PRO A 210 31.18 36.63 20.96
CA PRO A 210 31.39 37.99 20.47
C PRO A 210 30.40 38.39 19.37
N SER A 211 29.53 37.47 18.87
CA SER A 211 28.72 37.68 17.67
C SER A 211 27.65 38.73 17.88
N GLY A 212 27.08 38.85 19.07
CA GLY A 212 25.95 39.72 19.33
C GLY A 212 24.59 39.23 18.78
N ALA A 213 23.55 39.85 19.30
CA ALA A 213 22.15 39.43 18.98
C ALA A 213 21.82 39.46 17.49
N ASP A 214 22.25 40.53 16.80
CA ASP A 214 21.90 40.77 15.39
C ASP A 214 22.55 39.71 14.48
N VAL A 215 23.78 39.27 14.75
CA VAL A 215 24.49 38.23 13.99
C VAL A 215 23.83 36.87 14.21
N ILE A 216 23.45 36.57 15.46
CA ILE A 216 22.71 35.32 15.77
C ILE A 216 21.39 35.28 15.05
N ILE A 217 20.64 36.39 15.04
CA ILE A 217 19.37 36.51 14.33
C ILE A 217 19.57 36.31 12.83
N ALA A 218 20.57 36.96 12.22
CA ALA A 218 20.88 36.80 10.80
C ALA A 218 21.21 35.34 10.45
N THR A 219 22.03 34.66 11.25
CA THR A 219 22.37 33.24 11.05
C THR A 219 21.14 32.33 11.15
N LEU A 220 20.23 32.58 12.09
CA LEU A 220 18.98 31.84 12.22
C LEU A 220 18.02 32.09 11.03
N ASP A 221 17.98 33.30 10.50
CA ASP A 221 17.18 33.63 9.31
C ASP A 221 17.77 32.99 8.05
N GLU A 222 19.09 32.96 7.88
CA GLU A 222 19.73 32.20 6.79
C GLU A 222 19.43 30.69 6.89
N ALA A 223 19.56 30.11 8.06
CA ALA A 223 19.26 28.70 8.29
C ALA A 223 17.79 28.38 7.96
N ARG A 224 16.89 29.30 8.25
CA ARG A 224 15.46 29.13 8.01
C ARG A 224 15.07 29.17 6.54
N VAL A 225 15.71 30.03 5.74
CA VAL A 225 15.45 30.16 4.28
C VAL A 225 16.29 29.18 3.48
N ALA A 226 17.20 28.43 4.11
CA ALA A 226 18.02 27.44 3.45
C ALA A 226 17.14 26.38 2.76
N THR A 227 17.42 26.13 1.48
CA THR A 227 16.73 25.09 0.68
C THR A 227 17.13 23.70 1.14
N TRP A 228 18.34 23.56 1.68
CA TRP A 228 18.93 22.29 2.11
C TRP A 228 18.82 22.12 3.64
N PRO A 229 18.84 20.87 4.12
CA PRO A 229 18.88 20.59 5.55
C PRO A 229 20.07 21.29 6.22
N VAL A 230 19.85 21.78 7.42
CA VAL A 230 20.86 22.45 8.25
C VAL A 230 21.27 21.50 9.37
N THR A 231 22.56 21.48 9.70
CA THR A 231 23.05 20.74 10.86
C THR A 231 23.05 21.64 12.08
N ILE A 232 22.42 21.19 13.16
CA ILE A 232 22.41 21.87 14.46
C ILE A 232 23.03 20.96 15.52
N TYR A 233 23.45 21.55 16.64
CA TYR A 233 23.77 20.81 17.85
C TYR A 233 22.56 20.83 18.77
N ASN A 234 22.14 19.67 19.24
CA ASN A 234 21.08 19.57 20.23
C ASN A 234 21.58 19.96 21.63
N THR A 235 20.70 19.97 22.61
CA THR A 235 21.04 20.32 24.01
C THR A 235 22.05 19.36 24.66
N LEU A 236 22.26 18.18 24.08
CA LEU A 236 23.27 17.19 24.52
C LEU A 236 24.61 17.36 23.83
N GLY A 237 24.70 18.28 22.84
CA GLY A 237 25.91 18.50 22.04
C GLY A 237 26.05 17.54 20.87
N GLU A 238 25.02 16.76 20.54
CA GLU A 238 25.01 15.85 19.38
C GLU A 238 24.61 16.59 18.12
N THR A 239 25.21 16.25 16.99
CA THR A 239 24.84 16.79 15.70
C THR A 239 23.51 16.21 15.21
N GLN A 240 22.61 17.06 14.76
CA GLN A 240 21.34 16.67 14.20
C GLN A 240 21.04 17.44 12.92
N THR A 241 20.71 16.73 11.87
CA THR A 241 20.26 17.34 10.61
C THR A 241 18.79 17.68 10.72
N VAL A 242 18.43 18.94 10.48
CA VAL A 242 17.05 19.44 10.64
C VAL A 242 16.63 20.30 9.46
N LYS A 243 15.34 20.44 9.30
CA LYS A 243 14.73 21.45 8.44
C LYS A 243 13.86 22.38 9.27
N PHE A 244 14.03 23.70 9.07
CA PHE A 244 13.19 24.68 9.70
C PHE A 244 11.82 24.72 9.03
N LEU A 245 10.77 24.83 9.84
CA LEU A 245 9.40 25.00 9.38
C LEU A 245 9.01 26.48 9.44
N PRO A 246 8.18 26.94 8.49
CA PRO A 246 7.58 28.25 8.62
C PRO A 246 6.63 28.26 9.82
N LEU A 247 6.68 29.31 10.62
CA LEU A 247 5.69 29.53 11.66
C LEU A 247 4.36 29.90 11.00
N SER A 248 3.29 29.22 11.39
CA SER A 248 1.93 29.52 10.93
C SER A 248 1.30 30.61 11.81
N GLY A 249 0.62 31.57 11.20
CA GLY A 249 -0.09 32.65 11.88
C GLY A 249 0.76 33.90 12.17
N ASN A 250 0.18 34.85 12.90
CA ASN A 250 0.81 36.14 13.25
C ASN A 250 1.73 36.04 14.49
N ILE A 251 2.41 34.91 14.68
CA ILE A 251 3.33 34.77 15.82
C ILE A 251 4.62 35.52 15.50
N PRO A 252 5.01 36.54 16.30
CA PRO A 252 6.25 37.25 16.08
C PRO A 252 7.44 36.28 16.25
N ARG A 253 8.35 36.28 15.27
CA ARG A 253 9.52 35.41 15.26
C ARG A 253 10.50 35.79 16.35
N TYR A 254 10.66 37.06 16.54
CA TYR A 254 11.56 37.64 17.52
C TYR A 254 10.76 38.51 18.48
N THR A 255 10.90 38.28 19.74
CA THR A 255 10.29 39.08 20.80
C THR A 255 11.40 39.67 21.63
N LEU A 256 11.51 41.00 21.64
CA LEU A 256 12.43 41.71 22.51
C LEU A 256 12.02 41.47 23.97
N THR A 257 12.92 40.91 24.75
CA THR A 257 12.65 40.55 26.14
C THR A 257 13.34 41.48 27.14
N LYS A 258 14.46 42.05 26.76
CA LYS A 258 15.23 42.92 27.64
C LYS A 258 16.02 43.95 26.85
N VAL A 259 16.00 45.20 27.33
CA VAL A 259 16.91 46.25 26.92
C VAL A 259 17.52 46.82 28.20
N GLU A 260 18.80 46.72 28.37
CA GLU A 260 19.51 47.42 29.43
C GLU A 260 20.12 48.68 28.84
N SER A 261 19.70 49.84 29.34
CA SER A 261 20.32 51.14 29.00
C SER A 261 21.45 51.43 29.95
N GLY A 262 22.65 51.44 29.43
CA GLY A 262 23.88 51.74 30.14
C GLY A 262 24.91 52.35 29.18
N ARG A 263 26.20 52.26 29.50
CA ARG A 263 27.28 52.67 28.59
C ARG A 263 27.27 51.92 27.26
N LYS A 264 26.62 50.74 27.21
CA LYS A 264 26.40 49.93 26.03
C LYS A 264 25.00 49.38 26.12
N GLU A 265 24.14 49.65 25.13
CA GLU A 265 22.84 49.00 25.03
C GLU A 265 23.03 47.50 24.82
N GLN A 266 22.46 46.68 25.70
CA GLN A 266 22.40 45.23 25.57
C GLN A 266 20.97 44.84 25.22
N ARG A 267 20.85 44.11 24.10
CA ARG A 267 19.55 43.66 23.62
C ARG A 267 19.46 42.16 23.77
N GLU A 268 18.30 41.69 24.16
CA GLU A 268 17.98 40.31 24.27
C GLU A 268 16.64 39.99 23.57
N TYR A 269 16.65 39.04 22.69
CA TYR A 269 15.47 38.58 21.98
C TYR A 269 15.26 37.09 22.22
N ASN A 270 13.96 36.68 22.26
CA ASN A 270 13.59 35.26 22.11
C ASN A 270 13.14 35.02 20.68
N CYS A 271 13.80 34.07 20.01
CA CYS A 271 13.42 33.58 18.71
C CYS A 271 12.64 32.27 18.87
N LEU A 272 11.40 32.25 18.37
CA LEU A 272 10.61 31.00 18.30
C LEU A 272 10.92 30.25 17.00
N MET A 273 11.23 28.99 17.10
CA MET A 273 11.58 28.13 15.97
C MET A 273 10.83 26.81 16.02
N GLN A 274 10.46 26.31 14.84
CA GLN A 274 9.98 24.95 14.67
C GLN A 274 10.91 24.20 13.70
N ILE A 275 11.36 23.04 14.11
CA ILE A 275 12.30 22.22 13.35
C ILE A 275 11.75 20.79 13.22
N ILE A 276 12.04 20.17 12.08
CA ILE A 276 11.83 18.73 11.88
C ILE A 276 13.20 18.06 11.77
N PRO A 277 13.54 17.11 12.66
CA PRO A 277 14.69 16.26 12.47
C PRO A 277 14.52 15.43 11.19
N LEU A 278 15.60 15.35 10.42
CA LEU A 278 15.71 14.52 9.23
C LEU A 278 16.62 13.36 9.62
N SER A 279 16.05 12.23 9.99
CA SER A 279 16.81 11.00 10.27
C SER A 279 17.32 10.36 9.01
#